data_591ee644b9b5235a55eda3293aa202cd
#
_entry.id   591ee644b9b5235a55eda3293aa202cd
#
_cell.length_a   1.000
_cell.length_b   1.000
_cell.length_c   1.000
_cell.angle_alpha   90.00
_cell.angle_beta   90.00
_cell.angle_gamma   90.00
#
_symmetry.space_group_name_H-M   'P 1'
#
loop_
_entity.id
_entity.type
_entity.pdbx_description
1 polymer ?
#
loop_
_entity_poly.entity_id
_entity_poly.type
_entity_poly.pdbx_seq_one_letter_code
_entity_poly.pdbx_strand_id
1 'polypeptide(L)'
;MKMTYEYATAINWGKCKYECFDAFAKVADIFTLCDGANSCESSGKLATELAHSFSERVSFLDTEIIDRKHAISRIVMDIHETYASKKNPGASTLLSLNILHDSYEIVSIGDSYGKVFMHKLNGGWQETISVPRDVDYKGHPWQLIGSDVFELVHYHRFNRDHLACVFLMSDGVGDFIQNSDIIHLLNENNLEKCDQTNLQDIAYSLLEISENRGSKDDKSICLAFIEKNE
;
A
#
# COMPACT_ATOMS: atom_id res chain seq x y z
N MET A 1 8.51 -24.84 3.50
CA MET A 1 8.41 -24.34 2.12
C MET A 1 8.83 -22.88 2.10
N LYS A 2 9.62 -22.43 1.13
CA LYS A 2 10.02 -21.01 1.05
C LYS A 2 8.84 -20.24 0.45
N MET A 3 8.45 -19.13 1.07
CA MET A 3 7.48 -18.22 0.46
C MET A 3 8.08 -17.65 -0.82
N THR A 4 7.34 -17.74 -1.92
CA THR A 4 7.75 -17.23 -3.22
C THR A 4 6.93 -15.98 -3.55
N TYR A 5 7.60 -14.85 -3.53
CA TYR A 5 7.09 -13.58 -4.01
C TYR A 5 8.27 -12.73 -4.51
N GLU A 6 7.98 -11.84 -5.45
CA GLU A 6 8.87 -10.79 -5.90
C GLU A 6 8.19 -9.44 -5.66
N TYR A 7 8.98 -8.39 -5.49
CA TYR A 7 8.43 -7.04 -5.29
C TYR A 7 9.28 -5.96 -5.93
N ALA A 8 8.66 -4.83 -6.22
CA ALA A 8 9.33 -3.60 -6.63
C ALA A 8 8.71 -2.39 -5.94
N THR A 9 9.50 -1.34 -5.79
CA THR A 9 9.06 -0.07 -5.23
C THR A 9 9.63 1.09 -6.05
N ALA A 10 8.84 2.15 -6.19
CA ALA A 10 9.32 3.39 -6.76
C ALA A 10 8.67 4.58 -6.03
N ILE A 11 9.47 5.59 -5.73
CA ILE A 11 9.04 6.84 -5.09
C ILE A 11 9.61 8.00 -5.91
N ASN A 12 8.77 8.99 -6.18
CA ASN A 12 9.16 10.23 -6.85
C ASN A 12 8.51 11.43 -6.15
N TRP A 13 9.28 12.48 -5.94
CA TRP A 13 8.81 13.70 -5.29
C TRP A 13 7.84 14.46 -6.18
N GLY A 14 6.88 15.11 -5.55
CA GLY A 14 5.94 15.99 -6.21
C GLY A 14 6.64 17.23 -6.82
N LYS A 15 6.07 17.74 -7.89
CA LYS A 15 6.55 18.99 -8.49
C LYS A 15 6.34 20.14 -7.50
N CYS A 16 7.40 20.92 -7.26
CA CYS A 16 7.37 22.07 -6.36
C CYS A 16 7.40 21.73 -4.85
N LYS A 17 7.75 20.52 -4.46
CA LYS A 17 7.98 20.16 -3.06
C LYS A 17 9.46 20.20 -2.71
N TYR A 18 9.78 20.56 -1.45
CA TYR A 18 11.15 20.55 -0.93
C TYR A 18 11.53 19.20 -0.33
N GLU A 19 10.54 18.39 0.03
CA GLU A 19 10.70 17.05 0.59
C GLU A 19 9.52 16.16 0.19
N CYS A 20 9.75 14.86 0.18
CA CYS A 20 8.71 13.85 -0.05
C CYS A 20 8.05 13.49 1.28
N PHE A 21 6.73 13.55 1.33
CA PHE A 21 5.96 13.16 2.51
C PHE A 21 5.49 11.70 2.45
N ASP A 22 5.67 11.05 1.30
CA ASP A 22 5.45 9.61 1.18
C ASP A 22 6.61 8.82 1.80
N ALA A 23 6.30 7.71 2.41
CA ALA A 23 7.27 6.81 3.00
C ALA A 23 6.93 5.35 2.71
N PHE A 24 7.97 4.54 2.59
CA PHE A 24 7.87 3.10 2.42
C PHE A 24 8.78 2.38 3.41
N ALA A 25 8.29 1.30 4.00
CA ALA A 25 9.08 0.38 4.80
C ALA A 25 8.81 -1.06 4.41
N LYS A 26 9.87 -1.88 4.43
CA LYS A 26 9.79 -3.34 4.36
C LYS A 26 10.46 -3.94 5.58
N VAL A 27 9.71 -4.69 6.38
CA VAL A 27 10.21 -5.46 7.52
C VAL A 27 9.72 -6.89 7.37
N ALA A 28 10.62 -7.84 7.27
CA ALA A 28 10.31 -9.23 6.91
C ALA A 28 9.46 -9.29 5.64
N ASP A 29 8.27 -9.89 5.70
CA ASP A 29 7.34 -10.06 4.58
C ASP A 29 6.17 -9.04 4.64
N ILE A 30 6.42 -7.89 5.29
CA ILE A 30 5.47 -6.80 5.46
C ILE A 30 5.96 -5.58 4.68
N PHE A 31 5.09 -5.03 3.86
CA PHE A 31 5.31 -3.87 2.99
C PHE A 31 4.33 -2.79 3.41
N THR A 32 4.82 -1.64 3.83
CA THR A 32 3.96 -0.54 4.30
C THR A 32 4.30 0.73 3.55
N LEU A 33 3.30 1.32 2.93
CA LEU A 33 3.34 2.62 2.28
C LEU A 33 2.47 3.59 3.09
N CYS A 34 3.00 4.76 3.36
CA CYS A 34 2.35 5.83 4.08
C CYS A 34 2.48 7.13 3.28
N ASP A 35 1.38 7.84 3.13
CA ASP A 35 1.31 9.13 2.46
C ASP A 35 1.03 10.20 3.52
N GLY A 36 1.97 11.11 3.70
CA GLY A 36 1.90 12.17 4.70
C GLY A 36 1.10 13.37 4.20
N ALA A 37 0.06 13.75 4.92
CA ALA A 37 -0.80 14.87 4.54
C ALA A 37 -0.03 16.18 4.35
N ASN A 38 -0.17 16.83 3.21
CA ASN A 38 0.51 18.06 2.84
C ASN A 38 0.16 19.28 3.72
N SER A 39 -0.89 19.17 4.52
CA SER A 39 -1.37 20.26 5.40
C SER A 39 -0.52 20.47 6.66
N CYS A 40 0.41 19.57 6.97
CA CYS A 40 1.24 19.63 8.17
C CYS A 40 2.69 19.22 7.90
N GLU A 41 3.66 20.07 8.25
CA GLU A 41 5.10 19.82 8.05
C GLU A 41 5.60 18.55 8.75
N SER A 42 4.96 18.13 9.85
CA SER A 42 5.36 16.89 10.57
C SER A 42 4.85 15.61 9.92
N SER A 43 4.05 15.68 8.86
CA SER A 43 3.43 14.51 8.24
C SER A 43 4.43 13.58 7.55
N GLY A 44 5.45 14.13 6.87
CA GLY A 44 6.50 13.29 6.25
C GLY A 44 7.31 12.51 7.30
N LYS A 45 7.61 13.14 8.44
CA LYS A 45 8.26 12.44 9.55
C LYS A 45 7.34 11.37 10.14
N LEU A 46 6.05 11.70 10.33
CA LEU A 46 5.06 10.73 10.80
C LEU A 46 4.95 9.56 9.83
N ALA A 47 4.83 9.80 8.53
CA ALA A 47 4.74 8.75 7.52
C ALA A 47 5.92 7.77 7.61
N THR A 48 7.15 8.31 7.75
CA THR A 48 8.36 7.49 7.90
C THR A 48 8.34 6.65 9.18
N GLU A 49 8.06 7.27 10.33
CA GLU A 49 8.00 6.58 11.62
C GLU A 49 6.86 5.54 11.65
N LEU A 50 5.71 5.87 11.06
CA LEU A 50 4.53 5.01 10.96
C LEU A 50 4.83 3.75 10.14
N ALA A 51 5.38 3.91 8.93
CA ALA A 51 5.68 2.79 8.04
C ALA A 51 6.59 1.76 8.73
N HIS A 52 7.65 2.22 9.40
CA HIS A 52 8.56 1.35 10.14
C HIS A 52 7.92 0.74 11.39
N SER A 53 7.32 1.57 12.27
CA SER A 53 6.74 1.11 13.54
C SER A 53 5.60 0.10 13.34
N PHE A 54 4.74 0.33 12.35
CA PHE A 54 3.68 -0.60 12.02
C PHE A 54 4.24 -1.93 11.51
N SER A 55 5.12 -1.89 10.51
CA SER A 55 5.74 -3.10 9.94
C SER A 55 6.48 -3.92 11.00
N GLU A 56 7.25 -3.25 11.87
CA GLU A 56 7.98 -3.90 12.94
C GLU A 56 7.04 -4.57 13.94
N ARG A 57 6.03 -3.88 14.44
CA ARG A 57 5.06 -4.45 15.41
C ARG A 57 4.28 -5.63 14.82
N VAL A 58 3.85 -5.54 13.56
CA VAL A 58 3.11 -6.62 12.89
C VAL A 58 4.02 -7.82 12.62
N SER A 59 5.33 -7.63 12.39
CA SER A 59 6.28 -8.72 12.18
C SER A 59 6.46 -9.63 13.39
N PHE A 60 6.16 -9.14 14.60
CA PHE A 60 6.17 -9.93 15.83
C PHE A 60 4.86 -10.68 16.11
N LEU A 61 3.80 -10.42 15.33
CA LEU A 61 2.56 -11.17 15.51
C LEU A 61 2.72 -12.60 14.96
N ASP A 62 2.32 -13.55 15.79
CA ASP A 62 2.21 -14.93 15.34
C ASP A 62 1.25 -15.05 14.15
N THR A 63 1.65 -15.74 13.10
CA THR A 63 0.85 -15.96 11.89
C THR A 63 -0.39 -16.81 12.18
N GLU A 64 -0.38 -17.61 13.23
CA GLU A 64 -1.47 -18.52 13.63
C GLU A 64 -2.46 -17.89 14.63
N ILE A 65 -2.28 -16.60 15.00
CA ILE A 65 -3.25 -15.92 15.86
C ILE A 65 -4.64 -15.97 15.23
N ILE A 66 -5.61 -16.53 15.97
CA ILE A 66 -6.99 -16.75 15.52
C ILE A 66 -7.67 -15.44 15.09
N ASP A 67 -7.35 -14.31 15.74
CA ASP A 67 -7.93 -13.00 15.44
C ASP A 67 -6.84 -11.96 15.11
N ARG A 68 -6.16 -12.18 13.98
CA ARG A 68 -5.15 -11.21 13.48
C ARG A 68 -5.74 -9.84 13.18
N LYS A 69 -6.97 -9.78 12.68
CA LYS A 69 -7.67 -8.51 12.44
C LYS A 69 -7.72 -7.66 13.70
N HIS A 70 -8.14 -8.24 14.81
CA HIS A 70 -8.23 -7.54 16.08
C HIS A 70 -6.83 -7.13 16.60
N ALA A 71 -5.84 -8.02 16.52
CA ALA A 71 -4.47 -7.73 16.94
C ALA A 71 -3.87 -6.56 16.13
N ILE A 72 -4.02 -6.57 14.81
CA ILE A 72 -3.56 -5.49 13.93
C ILE A 72 -4.32 -4.20 14.22
N SER A 73 -5.64 -4.24 14.38
CA SER A 73 -6.43 -3.05 14.71
C SER A 73 -5.99 -2.41 16.03
N ARG A 74 -5.61 -3.20 17.03
CA ARG A 74 -5.05 -2.68 18.30
C ARG A 74 -3.69 -2.02 18.08
N ILE A 75 -2.80 -2.62 17.28
CA ILE A 75 -1.50 -2.01 16.94
C ILE A 75 -1.71 -0.64 16.30
N VAL A 76 -2.64 -0.57 15.34
CA VAL A 76 -2.96 0.68 14.64
C VAL A 76 -3.50 1.73 15.62
N MET A 77 -4.44 1.34 16.50
CA MET A 77 -5.00 2.22 17.52
C MET A 77 -3.92 2.78 18.45
N ASP A 78 -3.05 1.91 18.99
CA ASP A 78 -1.96 2.32 19.88
C ASP A 78 -1.00 3.30 19.19
N ILE A 79 -0.72 3.09 17.89
CA ILE A 79 0.10 3.99 17.10
C ILE A 79 -0.62 5.33 16.93
N HIS A 80 -1.90 5.31 16.51
CA HIS A 80 -2.69 6.51 16.33
C HIS A 80 -2.73 7.36 17.61
N GLU A 81 -3.07 6.78 18.76
CA GLU A 81 -3.12 7.47 20.06
C GLU A 81 -1.77 8.08 20.44
N THR A 82 -0.67 7.36 20.15
CA THR A 82 0.70 7.83 20.40
C THR A 82 1.00 9.11 19.63
N TYR A 83 0.56 9.19 18.36
CA TYR A 83 0.83 10.35 17.52
C TYR A 83 -0.18 11.47 17.72
N ALA A 84 -1.47 11.18 17.83
CA ALA A 84 -2.52 12.17 18.07
C ALA A 84 -2.31 12.95 19.39
N SER A 85 -1.65 12.36 20.38
CA SER A 85 -1.30 13.01 21.65
C SER A 85 -0.15 14.03 21.56
N LYS A 86 0.58 14.10 20.45
CA LYS A 86 1.71 15.03 20.27
C LYS A 86 1.19 16.46 20.05
N LYS A 87 1.99 17.46 20.41
CA LYS A 87 1.62 18.89 20.28
C LYS A 87 1.36 19.33 18.83
N ASN A 88 2.08 18.75 17.88
CA ASN A 88 1.91 18.97 16.43
C ASN A 88 1.91 17.59 15.77
N PRO A 89 0.79 16.87 15.85
CA PRO A 89 0.70 15.55 15.27
C PRO A 89 0.71 15.68 13.77
N GLY A 90 1.55 15.15 13.00
CA GLY A 90 1.33 15.02 11.56
C GLY A 90 0.09 14.16 11.30
N ALA A 91 -0.30 14.07 10.06
CA ALA A 91 -1.34 13.14 9.63
C ALA A 91 -0.84 12.32 8.44
N SER A 92 -1.16 11.02 8.40
CA SER A 92 -0.69 10.15 7.34
C SER A 92 -1.66 9.00 7.08
N THR A 93 -1.72 8.54 5.84
CA THR A 93 -2.34 7.27 5.49
C THR A 93 -1.53 6.10 6.04
N LEU A 94 -2.14 4.94 6.09
CA LEU A 94 -1.48 3.65 6.30
C LEU A 94 -2.01 2.66 5.26
N LEU A 95 -1.16 2.10 4.44
CA LEU A 95 -1.50 1.04 3.51
C LEU A 95 -0.42 -0.05 3.57
N SER A 96 -0.79 -1.25 4.00
CA SER A 96 0.16 -2.33 4.22
C SER A 96 -0.28 -3.64 3.59
N LEU A 97 0.68 -4.36 3.02
CA LEU A 97 0.58 -5.75 2.56
C LEU A 97 1.43 -6.64 3.46
N ASN A 98 0.81 -7.63 4.09
CA ASN A 98 1.48 -8.63 4.91
C ASN A 98 1.39 -9.98 4.19
N ILE A 99 2.50 -10.54 3.75
CA ILE A 99 2.53 -11.84 3.07
C ILE A 99 2.75 -12.93 4.12
N LEU A 100 1.81 -13.87 4.21
CA LEU A 100 1.84 -15.02 5.09
C LEU A 100 2.08 -16.28 4.28
N HIS A 101 2.30 -17.41 4.95
CA HIS A 101 2.57 -18.68 4.28
C HIS A 101 1.46 -19.09 3.30
N ASP A 102 0.20 -19.06 3.74
CA ASP A 102 -0.99 -19.54 3.00
C ASP A 102 -1.91 -18.42 2.49
N SER A 103 -1.63 -17.18 2.87
CA SER A 103 -2.50 -16.05 2.65
C SER A 103 -1.70 -14.76 2.54
N TYR A 104 -2.36 -13.66 2.22
CA TYR A 104 -1.85 -12.30 2.41
C TYR A 104 -2.95 -11.40 2.93
N GLU A 105 -2.54 -10.35 3.63
CA GLU A 105 -3.43 -9.40 4.29
C GLU A 105 -3.16 -7.99 3.78
N ILE A 106 -4.22 -7.22 3.56
CA ILE A 106 -4.11 -5.79 3.27
C ILE A 106 -4.80 -5.02 4.39
N VAL A 107 -4.07 -4.05 4.94
CA VAL A 107 -4.53 -3.14 5.99
C VAL A 107 -4.49 -1.73 5.44
N SER A 108 -5.58 -0.97 5.58
CA SER A 108 -5.58 0.41 5.10
C SER A 108 -6.35 1.37 6.00
N ILE A 109 -5.88 2.62 5.98
CA ILE A 109 -6.50 3.82 6.57
C ILE A 109 -6.16 4.99 5.66
N GLY A 110 -7.14 5.82 5.37
CA GLY A 110 -6.98 6.98 4.52
C GLY A 110 -7.32 6.71 3.06
N ASP A 111 -6.75 7.48 2.17
CA ASP A 111 -7.15 7.54 0.76
C ASP A 111 -6.13 6.94 -0.22
N SER A 112 -5.06 6.33 0.26
CA SER A 112 -4.14 5.55 -0.57
C SER A 112 -4.84 4.36 -1.23
N TYR A 113 -4.33 3.90 -2.37
CA TYR A 113 -4.93 2.87 -3.21
C TYR A 113 -4.30 1.50 -3.00
N GLY A 114 -5.08 0.55 -2.48
CA GLY A 114 -4.73 -0.88 -2.47
C GLY A 114 -5.53 -1.63 -3.53
N LYS A 115 -4.88 -2.26 -4.50
CA LYS A 115 -5.54 -3.02 -5.57
C LYS A 115 -4.93 -4.41 -5.70
N VAL A 116 -5.79 -5.40 -5.95
CA VAL A 116 -5.39 -6.79 -6.19
C VAL A 116 -5.83 -7.20 -7.58
N PHE A 117 -4.87 -7.64 -8.38
CA PHE A 117 -5.11 -8.25 -9.68
C PHE A 117 -4.77 -9.73 -9.61
N MET A 118 -5.66 -10.58 -10.08
CA MET A 118 -5.44 -12.03 -10.15
C MET A 118 -5.35 -12.50 -11.59
N HIS A 119 -4.47 -13.45 -11.84
CA HIS A 119 -4.34 -14.09 -13.14
C HIS A 119 -5.45 -15.14 -13.31
N LYS A 120 -6.18 -15.08 -14.41
CA LYS A 120 -7.28 -16.00 -14.70
C LYS A 120 -6.76 -17.32 -15.22
N LEU A 121 -7.50 -18.39 -14.97
CA LEU A 121 -7.21 -19.74 -15.50
C LEU A 121 -7.23 -19.80 -17.04
N ASN A 122 -7.99 -18.93 -17.70
CA ASN A 122 -8.09 -18.82 -19.16
C ASN A 122 -7.13 -17.77 -19.75
N GLY A 123 -6.19 -17.28 -18.96
CA GLY A 123 -5.22 -16.26 -19.32
C GLY A 123 -5.68 -14.83 -19.06
N GLY A 124 -4.69 -13.94 -18.88
CA GLY A 124 -4.86 -12.52 -18.63
C GLY A 124 -5.20 -12.14 -17.20
N TRP A 125 -4.99 -10.87 -16.89
CA TRP A 125 -5.17 -10.27 -15.57
C TRP A 125 -6.53 -9.60 -15.43
N GLN A 126 -7.05 -9.63 -14.21
CA GLN A 126 -8.28 -8.92 -13.87
C GLN A 126 -8.15 -8.34 -12.46
N GLU A 127 -8.64 -7.10 -12.27
CA GLU A 127 -8.82 -6.58 -10.92
C GLU A 127 -9.88 -7.42 -10.20
N THR A 128 -9.51 -7.87 -9.00
CA THR A 128 -10.40 -8.68 -8.15
C THR A 128 -10.91 -7.86 -6.99
N ILE A 129 -10.07 -6.97 -6.46
CA ILE A 129 -10.41 -6.11 -5.32
C ILE A 129 -9.75 -4.75 -5.46
N SER A 130 -10.52 -3.72 -5.12
CA SER A 130 -10.06 -2.39 -4.74
C SER A 130 -10.35 -2.21 -3.25
N VAL A 131 -9.31 -1.92 -2.46
CA VAL A 131 -9.48 -1.69 -1.02
C VAL A 131 -10.27 -0.39 -0.81
N PRO A 132 -11.24 -0.35 0.11
CA PRO A 132 -11.98 0.86 0.41
C PRO A 132 -11.06 2.01 0.83
N ARG A 133 -11.37 3.21 0.37
CA ARG A 133 -10.69 4.47 0.71
C ARG A 133 -11.55 5.30 1.64
N ASP A 134 -10.92 5.98 2.58
CA ASP A 134 -11.59 6.86 3.54
C ASP A 134 -11.68 8.27 3.00
N VAL A 135 -12.53 8.48 2.00
CA VAL A 135 -12.70 9.80 1.36
C VAL A 135 -14.10 10.38 1.58
N ASP A 136 -14.16 11.69 1.76
CA ASP A 136 -15.42 12.43 1.80
C ASP A 136 -16.01 12.60 0.37
N TYR A 137 -17.14 13.28 0.28
CA TYR A 137 -17.82 13.53 -1.00
C TYR A 137 -17.03 14.44 -1.97
N LYS A 138 -15.93 15.07 -1.50
CA LYS A 138 -15.02 15.90 -2.31
C LYS A 138 -13.75 15.14 -2.69
N GLY A 139 -13.58 13.90 -2.19
CA GLY A 139 -12.40 13.09 -2.42
C GLY A 139 -11.26 13.35 -1.43
N HIS A 140 -11.48 14.12 -0.35
CA HIS A 140 -10.46 14.33 0.67
C HIS A 140 -10.52 13.22 1.73
N PRO A 141 -9.37 12.79 2.29
CA PRO A 141 -9.37 11.82 3.37
C PRO A 141 -10.12 12.35 4.59
N TRP A 142 -11.04 11.56 5.13
CA TRP A 142 -11.80 11.92 6.32
C TRP A 142 -11.23 11.31 7.62
N GLN A 143 -10.37 10.28 7.51
CA GLN A 143 -9.58 9.76 8.63
C GLN A 143 -8.13 9.50 8.21
N LEU A 144 -7.20 9.76 9.11
CA LEU A 144 -5.75 9.54 8.96
C LEU A 144 -5.15 9.18 10.32
N ILE A 145 -4.02 8.48 10.32
CA ILE A 145 -3.23 8.28 11.54
C ILE A 145 -2.71 9.63 12.02
N GLY A 146 -2.90 9.93 13.31
CA GLY A 146 -2.48 11.20 13.93
C GLY A 146 -3.49 12.34 13.81
N SER A 147 -4.58 12.19 13.04
CA SER A 147 -5.66 13.20 12.96
C SER A 147 -6.63 13.09 14.14
N ASP A 148 -7.54 14.07 14.27
CA ASP A 148 -8.57 14.09 15.32
C ASP A 148 -9.67 13.02 15.10
N VAL A 149 -9.79 12.51 13.88
CA VAL A 149 -10.82 11.52 13.50
C VAL A 149 -10.14 10.19 13.20
N PHE A 150 -10.54 9.16 13.93
CA PHE A 150 -10.12 7.79 13.71
C PHE A 150 -11.23 6.84 14.13
N GLU A 151 -11.77 6.08 13.19
CA GLU A 151 -12.93 5.22 13.46
C GLU A 151 -12.73 3.77 13.04
N LEU A 152 -12.09 3.53 11.90
CA LEU A 152 -12.10 2.23 11.23
C LEU A 152 -10.74 1.85 10.65
N VAL A 153 -10.35 0.60 10.86
CA VAL A 153 -9.25 -0.06 10.16
C VAL A 153 -9.83 -1.00 9.12
N HIS A 154 -9.56 -0.75 7.84
CA HIS A 154 -9.90 -1.71 6.80
C HIS A 154 -8.92 -2.87 6.81
N TYR A 155 -9.43 -4.07 6.85
CA TYR A 155 -8.64 -5.29 6.87
C TYR A 155 -9.24 -6.32 5.92
N HIS A 156 -8.43 -6.80 5.00
CA HIS A 156 -8.78 -7.83 4.04
C HIS A 156 -7.75 -8.95 4.09
N ARG A 157 -8.20 -10.20 4.06
CA ARG A 157 -7.35 -11.39 3.99
C ARG A 157 -7.74 -12.22 2.78
N PHE A 158 -6.73 -12.70 2.05
CA PHE A 158 -6.88 -13.47 0.82
C PHE A 158 -6.03 -14.75 0.92
N ASN A 159 -6.58 -15.86 0.45
CA ASN A 159 -5.80 -17.08 0.29
C ASN A 159 -4.87 -16.95 -0.92
N ARG A 160 -3.76 -17.69 -0.89
CA ARG A 160 -2.79 -17.77 -1.99
C ARG A 160 -3.15 -18.88 -2.97
N ASP A 161 -4.42 -18.99 -3.36
CA ASP A 161 -4.94 -20.02 -4.29
C ASP A 161 -4.68 -19.65 -5.76
N HIS A 162 -4.34 -18.38 -6.02
CA HIS A 162 -4.14 -17.82 -7.35
C HIS A 162 -2.87 -16.98 -7.40
N LEU A 163 -2.31 -16.91 -8.61
CA LEU A 163 -1.27 -15.94 -8.92
C LEU A 163 -1.86 -14.52 -8.80
N ALA A 164 -1.25 -13.68 -8.00
CA ALA A 164 -1.73 -12.34 -7.72
C ALA A 164 -0.64 -11.27 -7.87
N CYS A 165 -1.02 -10.08 -8.31
CA CYS A 165 -0.21 -8.88 -8.22
C CYS A 165 -0.94 -7.84 -7.37
N VAL A 166 -0.33 -7.44 -6.26
CA VAL A 166 -0.88 -6.45 -5.32
C VAL A 166 -0.18 -5.13 -5.52
N PHE A 167 -0.95 -4.06 -5.67
CA PHE A 167 -0.47 -2.69 -5.82
C PHE A 167 -0.86 -1.87 -4.60
N LEU A 168 0.12 -1.25 -3.96
CA LEU A 168 -0.04 -0.20 -2.96
C LEU A 168 0.44 1.09 -3.59
N MET A 169 -0.41 2.12 -3.64
CA MET A 169 -0.12 3.39 -4.30
C MET A 169 -0.60 4.56 -3.44
N SER A 170 0.18 5.64 -3.36
CA SER A 170 -0.33 6.92 -2.86
C SER A 170 -1.35 7.52 -3.84
N ASP A 171 -2.09 8.53 -3.42
CA ASP A 171 -3.07 9.23 -4.25
C ASP A 171 -2.43 9.89 -5.47
N GLY A 172 -1.19 10.41 -5.33
CA GLY A 172 -0.41 10.97 -6.44
C GLY A 172 -0.17 10.00 -7.60
N VAL A 173 -0.30 8.69 -7.38
CA VAL A 173 -0.32 7.66 -8.42
C VAL A 173 -1.75 7.21 -8.69
N GLY A 174 -2.46 6.81 -7.65
CA GLY A 174 -3.73 6.10 -7.76
C GLY A 174 -4.85 6.88 -8.40
N ASP A 175 -4.91 8.20 -8.22
CA ASP A 175 -5.90 9.09 -8.84
C ASP A 175 -5.73 9.22 -10.37
N PHE A 176 -4.54 8.93 -10.87
CA PHE A 176 -4.18 9.09 -12.27
C PHE A 176 -4.11 7.76 -13.04
N ILE A 177 -4.13 6.60 -12.37
CA ILE A 177 -3.98 5.28 -12.99
C ILE A 177 -5.32 4.57 -13.08
N GLN A 178 -5.68 4.15 -14.28
CA GLN A 178 -6.84 3.30 -14.53
C GLN A 178 -6.47 1.82 -14.43
N ASN A 179 -7.44 0.96 -14.12
CA ASN A 179 -7.23 -0.49 -14.08
C ASN A 179 -6.75 -1.06 -15.43
N SER A 180 -7.20 -0.44 -16.54
CA SER A 180 -6.74 -0.80 -17.88
C SER A 180 -5.24 -0.60 -18.08
N ASP A 181 -4.66 0.44 -17.47
CA ASP A 181 -3.21 0.69 -17.56
C ASP A 181 -2.43 -0.43 -16.87
N ILE A 182 -2.87 -0.78 -15.67
CA ILE A 182 -2.25 -1.88 -14.89
C ILE A 182 -2.38 -3.20 -15.64
N ILE A 183 -3.58 -3.55 -16.11
CA ILE A 183 -3.83 -4.80 -16.84
C ILE A 183 -2.98 -4.86 -18.12
N HIS A 184 -2.84 -3.75 -18.84
CA HIS A 184 -2.01 -3.67 -20.03
C HIS A 184 -0.54 -3.99 -19.70
N LEU A 185 0.03 -3.31 -18.71
CA LEU A 185 1.42 -3.52 -18.28
C LEU A 185 1.65 -4.96 -17.76
N LEU A 186 0.72 -5.52 -16.99
CA LEU A 186 0.82 -6.89 -16.49
C LEU A 186 0.81 -7.92 -17.65
N ASN A 187 -0.01 -7.70 -18.68
CA ASN A 187 -0.07 -8.59 -19.85
C ASN A 187 1.18 -8.44 -20.76
N GLU A 188 1.67 -7.22 -20.98
CA GLU A 188 2.85 -6.99 -21.81
C GLU A 188 4.13 -7.58 -21.23
N ASN A 189 4.26 -7.54 -19.89
CA ASN A 189 5.44 -8.06 -19.20
C ASN A 189 5.40 -9.58 -18.98
N ASN A 190 4.37 -10.29 -19.44
CA ASN A 190 4.22 -11.73 -19.40
C ASN A 190 4.57 -12.35 -18.03
N LEU A 191 3.94 -11.82 -16.96
CA LEU A 191 4.27 -12.09 -15.56
C LEU A 191 3.97 -13.52 -15.08
N GLU A 192 3.76 -14.51 -15.97
CA GLU A 192 3.71 -15.92 -15.58
C GLU A 192 5.06 -16.45 -15.05
N LYS A 193 6.16 -15.74 -15.38
CA LYS A 193 7.53 -15.97 -14.90
C LYS A 193 8.17 -14.65 -14.52
N CYS A 194 7.64 -14.01 -13.49
CA CYS A 194 8.09 -12.68 -13.11
C CYS A 194 9.47 -12.70 -12.45
N ASP A 195 10.31 -11.77 -12.84
CA ASP A 195 11.47 -11.38 -12.08
C ASP A 195 11.32 -9.95 -11.53
N GLN A 196 12.18 -9.57 -10.60
CA GLN A 196 12.16 -8.26 -9.97
C GLN A 196 12.34 -7.11 -10.99
N THR A 197 13.04 -7.35 -12.10
CA THR A 197 13.29 -6.36 -13.14
C THR A 197 11.98 -5.94 -13.82
N ASN A 198 11.16 -6.92 -14.21
CA ASN A 198 9.86 -6.66 -14.83
C ASN A 198 8.91 -5.87 -13.92
N LEU A 199 8.91 -6.19 -12.61
CA LEU A 199 8.11 -5.43 -11.64
C LEU A 199 8.59 -3.99 -11.49
N GLN A 200 9.91 -3.77 -11.50
CA GLN A 200 10.49 -2.44 -11.42
C GLN A 200 10.12 -1.59 -12.63
N ASP A 201 10.13 -2.16 -13.83
CA ASP A 201 9.73 -1.49 -15.06
C ASP A 201 8.24 -1.11 -15.04
N ILE A 202 7.37 -1.99 -14.51
CA ILE A 202 5.95 -1.68 -14.29
C ILE A 202 5.80 -0.51 -13.31
N ALA A 203 6.53 -0.52 -12.19
CA ALA A 203 6.47 0.56 -11.21
C ALA A 203 6.84 1.91 -11.83
N TYR A 204 7.94 1.97 -12.56
CA TYR A 204 8.37 3.20 -13.24
C TYR A 204 7.40 3.64 -14.32
N SER A 205 6.86 2.72 -15.12
CA SER A 205 5.86 3.05 -16.15
C SER A 205 4.61 3.68 -15.54
N LEU A 206 4.13 3.18 -14.40
CA LEU A 206 2.98 3.76 -13.69
C LEU A 206 3.28 5.15 -13.12
N LEU A 207 4.49 5.39 -12.58
CA LEU A 207 4.90 6.74 -12.18
C LEU A 207 4.92 7.71 -13.37
N GLU A 208 5.47 7.28 -14.51
CA GLU A 208 5.53 8.09 -15.73
C GLU A 208 4.13 8.39 -16.27
N ILE A 209 3.23 7.41 -16.31
CA ILE A 209 1.83 7.61 -16.73
C ILE A 209 1.14 8.62 -15.83
N SER A 210 1.30 8.53 -14.50
CA SER A 210 0.69 9.47 -13.56
C SER A 210 1.22 10.88 -13.76
N GLU A 211 2.52 11.03 -13.96
CA GLU A 211 3.14 12.33 -14.22
C GLU A 211 2.66 12.95 -15.55
N ASN A 212 2.60 12.15 -16.62
CA ASN A 212 2.12 12.58 -17.93
C ASN A 212 0.63 12.97 -17.91
N ARG A 213 -0.16 12.40 -16.99
CA ARG A 213 -1.56 12.78 -16.76
C ARG A 213 -1.72 13.98 -15.82
N GLY A 214 -0.63 14.56 -15.36
CA GLY A 214 -0.62 15.84 -14.63
C GLY A 214 -0.53 15.74 -13.13
N SER A 215 -0.20 14.58 -12.56
CA SER A 215 0.09 14.45 -11.13
C SER A 215 1.20 15.43 -10.71
N LYS A 216 0.95 16.16 -9.63
CA LYS A 216 1.89 17.12 -9.03
C LYS A 216 2.29 16.74 -7.61
N ASP A 217 1.63 15.76 -7.04
CA ASP A 217 1.87 15.27 -5.70
C ASP A 217 3.06 14.31 -5.64
N ASP A 218 3.46 13.94 -4.44
CA ASP A 218 4.37 12.83 -4.21
C ASP A 218 3.76 11.56 -4.80
N LYS A 219 4.60 10.71 -5.33
CA LYS A 219 4.17 9.52 -6.05
C LYS A 219 4.91 8.32 -5.51
N SER A 220 4.20 7.42 -4.88
CA SER A 220 4.77 6.20 -4.32
C SER A 220 3.98 4.99 -4.74
N ILE A 221 4.70 3.96 -5.14
CA ILE A 221 4.14 2.67 -5.50
C ILE A 221 5.00 1.54 -4.93
N CYS A 222 4.34 0.56 -4.37
CA CYS A 222 4.90 -0.75 -4.09
C CYS A 222 4.01 -1.79 -4.77
N LEU A 223 4.62 -2.69 -5.53
CA LEU A 223 3.91 -3.82 -6.09
C LEU A 223 4.59 -5.12 -5.69
N ALA A 224 3.78 -6.12 -5.39
CA ALA A 224 4.23 -7.45 -5.04
C ALA A 224 3.53 -8.50 -5.92
N PHE A 225 4.34 -9.33 -6.54
CA PHE A 225 3.88 -10.50 -7.29
C PHE A 225 3.92 -11.70 -6.35
N ILE A 226 2.78 -12.32 -6.13
CA ILE A 226 2.60 -13.39 -5.15
C ILE A 226 2.24 -14.67 -5.90
N GLU A 227 3.11 -15.66 -5.84
CA GLU A 227 2.85 -16.96 -6.41
C GLU A 227 1.79 -17.72 -5.60
N LYS A 228 1.01 -18.54 -6.29
CA LYS A 228 0.09 -19.46 -5.60
C LYS A 228 0.86 -20.50 -4.80
N ASN A 229 0.28 -20.98 -3.73
CA ASN A 229 0.80 -22.17 -3.03
C ASN A 229 0.60 -23.43 -3.90
N GLU A 230 1.63 -24.26 -4.00
CA GLU A 230 1.55 -25.59 -4.61
C GLU A 230 0.84 -26.60 -3.70
#